data_ef829e7bddc0d044251f1895224e7302
#
_entry.id   ef829e7bddc0d044251f1895224e7302
#
_cell.length_a   1.000
_cell.length_b   1.000
_cell.length_c   1.000
_cell.angle_alpha   90.00
_cell.angle_beta   90.00
_cell.angle_gamma   90.00
#
_symmetry.space_group_name_H-M   'P 1'
#
loop_
_entity.id
_entity.type
_entity.pdbx_description
1 polymer ?
#
loop_
_entity_poly.entity_id
_entity_poly.type
_entity_poly.pdbx_seq_one_letter_code
_entity_poly.pdbx_strand_id
1 'polypeptide(L)'
;MTNDVIGLLVSYLYAGGLLIIGEVLHRYAHVPNDITRKIVHVGAGMWVFGVLSFFGSWQIGVIPFASFIGLNYFFYRVKLFRGIDSDNASLGTVYFAISITLLSIALWRPAGPIDHAPALVAGIMAMTWGDALAALIGKHYGTHRYTINGGTRSYEGSAVMFVVSLVVIFLTLTLLPGSSLTPYADIPTTTAVIVASIAGAAVATVVEALSPHGTDNLTVPICVTLVALLAG
;
A
#
# COMPACT_ATOMS: atom_id res chain seq x y z
N MET A 1 -21.72 -13.34 7.72
CA MET A 1 -22.39 -12.10 8.20
C MET A 1 -21.83 -11.62 9.53
N THR A 2 -21.73 -12.44 10.57
CA THR A 2 -21.21 -11.98 11.87
C THR A 2 -19.75 -11.51 11.79
N ASN A 3 -18.91 -12.23 11.05
CA ASN A 3 -17.51 -11.86 10.86
C ASN A 3 -17.35 -10.55 10.05
N ASP A 4 -18.18 -10.34 9.03
CA ASP A 4 -18.11 -9.10 8.22
C ASP A 4 -18.47 -7.86 9.05
N VAL A 5 -19.45 -7.97 9.96
CA VAL A 5 -19.82 -6.86 10.89
C VAL A 5 -18.68 -6.56 11.85
N ILE A 6 -18.06 -7.62 12.41
CA ILE A 6 -16.87 -7.46 13.26
C ILE A 6 -15.73 -6.83 12.43
N GLY A 7 -15.51 -7.29 11.21
CA GLY A 7 -14.52 -6.74 10.28
C GLY A 7 -14.71 -5.25 10.03
N LEU A 8 -15.95 -4.79 9.82
CA LEU A 8 -16.25 -3.36 9.66
C LEU A 8 -15.88 -2.57 10.92
N LEU A 9 -16.33 -3.01 12.10
CA LEU A 9 -16.00 -2.34 13.36
C LEU A 9 -14.49 -2.26 13.60
N VAL A 10 -13.79 -3.40 13.44
CA VAL A 10 -12.34 -3.47 13.63
C VAL A 10 -11.62 -2.60 12.61
N SER A 11 -12.08 -2.52 11.34
CA SER A 11 -11.48 -1.65 10.32
C SER A 11 -11.50 -0.18 10.73
N TYR A 12 -12.63 0.33 11.20
CA TYR A 12 -12.74 1.74 11.60
C TYR A 12 -12.00 2.02 12.92
N LEU A 13 -12.02 1.09 13.88
CA LEU A 13 -11.24 1.20 15.12
C LEU A 13 -9.73 1.19 14.83
N TYR A 14 -9.27 0.30 13.95
CA TYR A 14 -7.88 0.23 13.53
C TYR A 14 -7.43 1.52 12.86
N ALA A 15 -8.19 2.00 11.89
CA ALA A 15 -7.86 3.23 11.18
C ALA A 15 -7.88 4.45 12.12
N GLY A 16 -8.90 4.58 12.98
CA GLY A 16 -8.92 5.62 14.01
C GLY A 16 -7.73 5.55 14.96
N GLY A 17 -7.37 4.34 15.39
CA GLY A 17 -6.18 4.09 16.21
C GLY A 17 -4.89 4.53 15.52
N LEU A 18 -4.71 4.22 14.24
CA LEU A 18 -3.55 4.67 13.47
C LEU A 18 -3.45 6.20 13.39
N LEU A 19 -4.56 6.89 13.16
CA LEU A 19 -4.58 8.35 13.10
C LEU A 19 -4.24 8.94 14.48
N ILE A 20 -4.77 8.38 15.56
CA ILE A 20 -4.45 8.79 16.94
C ILE A 20 -2.97 8.53 17.24
N ILE A 21 -2.44 7.36 16.89
CA ILE A 21 -1.00 7.04 17.06
C ILE A 21 -0.15 8.05 16.29
N GLY A 22 -0.48 8.35 15.05
CA GLY A 22 0.22 9.37 14.27
C GLY A 22 0.24 10.73 14.96
N GLU A 23 -0.91 11.19 15.44
CA GLU A 23 -1.02 12.48 16.13
C GLU A 23 -0.27 12.50 17.46
N VAL A 24 -0.32 11.41 18.25
CA VAL A 24 0.40 11.25 19.50
C VAL A 24 1.92 11.25 19.27
N LEU A 25 2.42 10.49 18.30
CA LEU A 25 3.83 10.46 17.94
C LEU A 25 4.34 11.86 17.56
N HIS A 26 3.56 12.58 16.76
CA HIS A 26 3.91 13.93 16.35
C HIS A 26 3.91 14.92 17.53
N ARG A 27 2.80 14.98 18.30
CA ARG A 27 2.61 16.01 19.36
C ARG A 27 3.43 15.76 20.61
N TYR A 28 3.48 14.50 21.06
CA TYR A 28 4.08 14.19 22.37
C TYR A 28 5.47 13.57 22.26
N ALA A 29 5.75 12.77 21.23
CA ALA A 29 7.08 12.21 21.01
C ALA A 29 7.94 13.06 20.06
N HIS A 30 7.41 14.19 19.55
CA HIS A 30 8.11 15.12 18.63
C HIS A 30 8.70 14.44 17.40
N VAL A 31 8.06 13.34 16.95
CA VAL A 31 8.49 12.64 15.73
C VAL A 31 8.21 13.53 14.51
N PRO A 32 9.17 13.69 13.58
CA PRO A 32 8.97 14.48 12.37
C PRO A 32 7.78 13.99 11.54
N ASN A 33 7.05 14.92 10.90
CA ASN A 33 5.85 14.63 10.11
C ASN A 33 6.09 13.61 9.00
N ASP A 34 7.25 13.64 8.33
CA ASP A 34 7.59 12.68 7.29
C ASP A 34 7.67 11.25 7.81
N ILE A 35 8.24 11.03 8.99
CA ILE A 35 8.31 9.72 9.64
C ILE A 35 6.91 9.29 10.10
N THR A 36 6.19 10.18 10.79
CA THR A 36 4.83 9.90 11.26
C THR A 36 3.89 9.49 10.13
N ARG A 37 3.92 10.22 9.02
CA ARG A 37 3.15 9.89 7.80
C ARG A 37 3.49 8.50 7.27
N LYS A 38 4.77 8.12 7.25
CA LYS A 38 5.19 6.80 6.76
C LYS A 38 4.79 5.68 7.72
N ILE A 39 4.79 5.92 9.04
CA ILE A 39 4.26 4.96 10.02
C ILE A 39 2.77 4.71 9.78
N VAL A 40 1.98 5.77 9.65
CA VAL A 40 0.53 5.65 9.36
C VAL A 40 0.29 5.01 8.00
N HIS A 41 1.07 5.36 6.98
CA HIS A 41 0.99 4.76 5.63
C HIS A 41 1.26 3.25 5.66
N VAL A 42 2.33 2.82 6.33
CA VAL A 42 2.64 1.40 6.49
C VAL A 42 1.53 0.69 7.25
N GLY A 43 1.08 1.24 8.38
CA GLY A 43 -0.05 0.67 9.12
C GLY A 43 -1.31 0.54 8.26
N ALA A 44 -1.67 1.57 7.50
CA ALA A 44 -2.83 1.54 6.63
C ALA A 44 -2.72 0.47 5.52
N GLY A 45 -1.54 0.32 4.91
CA GLY A 45 -1.31 -0.73 3.90
C GLY A 45 -1.36 -2.14 4.47
N MET A 46 -0.80 -2.34 5.66
CA MET A 46 -0.83 -3.64 6.36
C MET A 46 -2.25 -4.10 6.71
N TRP A 47 -3.23 -3.20 6.74
CA TRP A 47 -4.62 -3.56 7.00
C TRP A 47 -5.23 -4.45 5.91
N VAL A 48 -4.61 -4.57 4.74
CA VAL A 48 -5.08 -5.52 3.71
C VAL A 48 -5.15 -6.95 4.27
N PHE A 49 -4.19 -7.37 5.09
CA PHE A 49 -4.22 -8.69 5.73
C PHE A 49 -5.36 -8.82 6.75
N GLY A 50 -5.70 -7.74 7.46
CA GLY A 50 -6.88 -7.70 8.31
C GLY A 50 -8.16 -7.89 7.49
N VAL A 51 -8.28 -7.22 6.36
CA VAL A 51 -9.44 -7.38 5.47
C VAL A 51 -9.56 -8.83 4.97
N LEU A 52 -8.47 -9.42 4.49
CA LEU A 52 -8.48 -10.83 4.06
C LEU A 52 -8.85 -11.80 5.20
N SER A 53 -8.54 -11.45 6.46
CA SER A 53 -8.81 -12.30 7.62
C SER A 53 -10.25 -12.22 8.12
N PHE A 54 -10.87 -11.04 8.08
CA PHE A 54 -12.16 -10.80 8.71
C PHE A 54 -13.34 -10.94 7.76
N PHE A 55 -13.14 -10.70 6.44
CA PHE A 55 -14.26 -10.62 5.51
C PHE A 55 -14.37 -11.87 4.63
N GLY A 56 -15.55 -12.49 4.66
CA GLY A 56 -15.92 -13.58 3.75
C GLY A 56 -16.54 -13.08 2.43
N SER A 57 -16.82 -11.78 2.34
CA SER A 57 -17.45 -11.15 1.18
C SER A 57 -16.64 -9.93 0.75
N TRP A 58 -16.20 -9.93 -0.51
CA TRP A 58 -15.45 -8.79 -1.05
C TRP A 58 -16.30 -7.50 -1.10
N GLN A 59 -17.61 -7.61 -1.33
CA GLN A 59 -18.52 -6.47 -1.40
C GLN A 59 -18.56 -5.71 -0.07
N ILE A 60 -18.53 -6.43 1.05
CA ILE A 60 -18.52 -5.81 2.38
C ILE A 60 -17.10 -5.38 2.75
N GLY A 61 -16.11 -6.21 2.45
CA GLY A 61 -14.69 -5.91 2.76
C GLY A 61 -14.11 -4.72 2.02
N VAL A 62 -14.70 -4.32 0.88
CA VAL A 62 -14.29 -3.10 0.15
C VAL A 62 -14.85 -1.82 0.80
N ILE A 63 -15.94 -1.91 1.59
CA ILE A 63 -16.59 -0.72 2.19
C ILE A 63 -15.63 0.16 2.98
N PRO A 64 -14.78 -0.36 3.89
CA PRO A 64 -13.80 0.46 4.59
C PRO A 64 -12.90 1.24 3.63
N PHE A 65 -12.28 0.58 2.65
CA PHE A 65 -11.40 1.23 1.69
C PHE A 65 -12.10 2.33 0.89
N ALA A 66 -13.28 2.02 0.36
CA ALA A 66 -14.09 2.98 -0.39
C ALA A 66 -14.50 4.19 0.45
N SER A 67 -14.90 3.98 1.71
CA SER A 67 -15.26 5.08 2.63
C SER A 67 -14.07 5.98 2.95
N PHE A 68 -12.85 5.42 3.02
CA PHE A 68 -11.63 6.19 3.25
C PHE A 68 -11.25 7.10 2.09
N ILE A 69 -11.77 6.91 0.87
CA ILE A 69 -11.61 7.89 -0.22
C ILE A 69 -12.22 9.23 0.21
N GLY A 70 -13.47 9.20 0.65
CA GLY A 70 -14.17 10.41 1.11
C GLY A 70 -13.61 10.97 2.43
N LEU A 71 -13.31 10.09 3.40
CA LEU A 71 -12.75 10.51 4.69
C LEU A 71 -11.37 11.14 4.54
N ASN A 72 -10.46 10.55 3.76
CA ASN A 72 -9.13 11.11 3.50
C ASN A 72 -9.21 12.43 2.76
N TYR A 73 -10.14 12.57 1.79
CA TYR A 73 -10.38 13.85 1.13
C TYR A 73 -10.90 14.91 2.11
N PHE A 74 -11.83 14.54 2.98
CA PHE A 74 -12.33 15.44 4.02
C PHE A 74 -11.22 15.88 4.98
N PHE A 75 -10.41 14.94 5.50
CA PHE A 75 -9.27 15.25 6.39
C PHE A 75 -8.25 16.16 5.70
N TYR A 76 -7.92 15.88 4.44
CA TYR A 76 -7.06 16.74 3.63
C TYR A 76 -7.59 18.19 3.54
N ARG A 77 -8.91 18.36 3.35
CA ARG A 77 -9.53 19.70 3.23
C ARG A 77 -9.58 20.46 4.57
N VAL A 78 -9.87 19.77 5.68
CA VAL A 78 -9.98 20.40 7.02
C VAL A 78 -8.65 20.47 7.77
N LYS A 79 -7.58 19.83 7.28
CA LYS A 79 -6.26 19.74 7.94
C LYS A 79 -6.38 19.30 9.41
N LEU A 80 -7.16 18.24 9.66
CA LEU A 80 -7.54 17.80 11.00
C LEU A 80 -6.37 17.21 11.78
N PHE A 81 -5.46 16.50 11.11
CA PHE A 81 -4.34 15.80 11.74
C PHE A 81 -3.01 16.44 11.36
N ARG A 82 -2.47 17.27 12.26
CA ARG A 82 -1.21 18.00 12.04
C ARG A 82 0.01 17.09 11.85
N GLY A 83 -0.01 15.90 12.47
CA GLY A 83 1.06 14.90 12.31
C GLY A 83 1.09 14.23 10.92
N ILE A 84 0.01 14.35 10.14
CA ILE A 84 -0.13 13.73 8.83
C ILE A 84 -0.24 14.79 7.74
N ASP A 85 -0.91 15.91 8.03
CA ASP A 85 -1.14 17.02 7.11
C ASP A 85 0.01 18.03 7.18
N SER A 86 0.89 18.04 6.19
CA SER A 86 1.88 19.10 5.99
C SER A 86 1.34 20.17 5.05
N ASP A 87 1.93 21.38 5.05
CA ASP A 87 1.53 22.46 4.13
C ASP A 87 1.69 22.08 2.65
N ASN A 88 2.50 21.06 2.34
CA ASN A 88 2.69 20.46 1.03
C ASN A 88 1.97 19.10 0.90
N ALA A 89 0.87 18.88 1.64
CA ALA A 89 0.13 17.62 1.57
C ALA A 89 -0.38 17.37 0.15
N SER A 90 -0.06 16.20 -0.38
CA SER A 90 -0.62 15.71 -1.65
C SER A 90 -1.89 14.89 -1.38
N LEU A 91 -2.69 14.64 -2.42
CA LEU A 91 -3.82 13.70 -2.36
C LEU A 91 -3.38 12.22 -2.28
N GLY A 92 -2.12 11.94 -1.90
CA GLY A 92 -1.56 10.59 -1.87
C GLY A 92 -2.37 9.61 -1.04
N THR A 93 -2.90 10.02 0.13
CA THR A 93 -3.77 9.16 0.96
C THR A 93 -5.10 8.84 0.28
N VAL A 94 -5.64 9.77 -0.50
CA VAL A 94 -6.86 9.56 -1.30
C VAL A 94 -6.56 8.61 -2.45
N TYR A 95 -5.45 8.82 -3.17
CA TYR A 95 -5.01 7.94 -4.25
C TYR A 95 -4.74 6.51 -3.78
N PHE A 96 -4.17 6.36 -2.58
CA PHE A 96 -3.94 5.06 -1.97
C PHE A 96 -5.28 4.33 -1.69
N ALA A 97 -6.25 5.01 -1.10
CA ALA A 97 -7.58 4.45 -0.87
C ALA A 97 -8.29 4.08 -2.18
N ILE A 98 -8.15 4.90 -3.24
CA ILE A 98 -8.68 4.61 -4.58
C ILE A 98 -8.03 3.35 -5.15
N SER A 99 -6.70 3.25 -5.12
CA SER A 99 -5.98 2.09 -5.70
C SER A 99 -6.38 0.78 -5.04
N ILE A 100 -6.40 0.73 -3.69
CA ILE A 100 -6.80 -0.46 -2.95
C ILE A 100 -8.26 -0.82 -3.26
N THR A 101 -9.16 0.16 -3.28
CA THR A 101 -10.57 -0.06 -3.59
C THR A 101 -10.75 -0.66 -4.98
N LEU A 102 -10.15 -0.07 -6.00
CA LEU A 102 -10.26 -0.54 -7.39
C LEU A 102 -9.69 -1.94 -7.56
N LEU A 103 -8.50 -2.18 -7.02
CA LEU A 103 -7.85 -3.49 -7.08
C LEU A 103 -8.65 -4.56 -6.34
N SER A 104 -9.23 -4.24 -5.18
CA SER A 104 -10.05 -5.17 -4.42
C SER A 104 -11.35 -5.52 -5.15
N ILE A 105 -12.01 -4.53 -5.76
CA ILE A 105 -13.21 -4.77 -6.60
C ILE A 105 -12.87 -5.66 -7.79
N ALA A 106 -11.72 -5.45 -8.42
CA ALA A 106 -11.34 -6.18 -9.61
C ALA A 106 -10.90 -7.62 -9.33
N LEU A 107 -10.13 -7.85 -8.27
CA LEU A 107 -9.29 -9.03 -8.12
C LEU A 107 -9.60 -9.92 -6.91
N TRP A 108 -10.16 -9.37 -5.84
CA TRP A 108 -10.39 -10.15 -4.63
C TRP A 108 -11.70 -10.94 -4.70
N ARG A 109 -11.59 -12.27 -4.57
CA ARG A 109 -12.71 -13.21 -4.64
C ARG A 109 -12.59 -14.30 -3.56
N PRO A 110 -12.84 -13.98 -2.27
CA PRO A 110 -12.57 -14.87 -1.13
C PRO A 110 -13.36 -16.18 -1.15
N ALA A 111 -14.44 -16.25 -1.91
CA ALA A 111 -15.26 -17.46 -2.09
C ALA A 111 -15.44 -17.83 -3.56
N GLY A 112 -14.65 -17.25 -4.45
CA GLY A 112 -14.73 -17.50 -5.89
C GLY A 112 -13.83 -18.64 -6.36
N PRO A 113 -14.05 -19.14 -7.59
CA PRO A 113 -13.23 -20.20 -8.15
C PRO A 113 -11.80 -19.77 -8.47
N ILE A 114 -11.55 -18.47 -8.62
CA ILE A 114 -10.23 -17.88 -8.89
C ILE A 114 -10.12 -16.60 -8.05
N ASP A 115 -9.13 -16.55 -7.17
CA ASP A 115 -8.84 -15.37 -6.33
C ASP A 115 -7.45 -14.81 -6.66
N HIS A 116 -7.43 -13.61 -7.22
CA HIS A 116 -6.19 -12.89 -7.54
C HIS A 116 -5.71 -11.95 -6.41
N ALA A 117 -6.21 -12.13 -5.18
CA ALA A 117 -5.79 -11.34 -4.04
C ALA A 117 -4.27 -11.34 -3.79
N PRO A 118 -3.50 -12.42 -4.01
CA PRO A 118 -2.04 -12.36 -3.88
C PRO A 118 -1.37 -11.33 -4.77
N ALA A 119 -1.81 -11.19 -6.03
CA ALA A 119 -1.28 -10.19 -6.95
C ALA A 119 -1.62 -8.76 -6.49
N LEU A 120 -2.85 -8.53 -6.06
CA LEU A 120 -3.30 -7.27 -5.45
C LEU A 120 -2.46 -6.93 -4.22
N VAL A 121 -2.26 -7.87 -3.29
CA VAL A 121 -1.47 -7.66 -2.07
C VAL A 121 -0.01 -7.35 -2.41
N ALA A 122 0.57 -8.02 -3.41
CA ALA A 122 1.94 -7.74 -3.87
C ALA A 122 2.09 -6.27 -4.30
N GLY A 123 1.14 -5.73 -5.07
CA GLY A 123 1.12 -4.32 -5.46
C GLY A 123 0.98 -3.36 -4.27
N ILE A 124 0.07 -3.67 -3.34
CA ILE A 124 -0.13 -2.88 -2.12
C ILE A 124 1.14 -2.91 -1.26
N MET A 125 1.78 -4.07 -1.07
CA MET A 125 2.98 -4.20 -0.24
C MET A 125 4.18 -3.47 -0.86
N ALA A 126 4.36 -3.52 -2.18
CA ALA A 126 5.40 -2.76 -2.86
C ALA A 126 5.25 -1.26 -2.61
N MET A 127 4.02 -0.72 -2.69
CA MET A 127 3.75 0.68 -2.36
C MET A 127 3.93 0.95 -0.87
N THR A 128 3.39 0.10 0.00
CA THR A 128 3.38 0.28 1.45
C THR A 128 4.79 0.34 2.03
N TRP A 129 5.63 -0.62 1.71
CA TRP A 129 6.99 -0.73 2.26
C TRP A 129 8.04 -0.10 1.34
N GLY A 130 7.92 -0.30 0.03
CA GLY A 130 8.88 0.23 -0.96
C GLY A 130 8.92 1.76 -0.91
N ASP A 131 7.80 2.45 -1.09
CA ASP A 131 7.73 3.91 -1.03
C ASP A 131 8.06 4.45 0.36
N ALA A 132 7.60 3.79 1.44
CA ALA A 132 7.89 4.27 2.78
C ALA A 132 9.39 4.29 3.07
N LEU A 133 10.09 3.19 2.81
CA LEU A 133 11.53 3.08 3.08
C LEU A 133 12.37 3.85 2.05
N ALA A 134 11.98 3.86 0.77
CA ALA A 134 12.65 4.67 -0.25
C ALA A 134 12.63 6.16 0.09
N ALA A 135 11.49 6.68 0.51
CA ALA A 135 11.36 8.08 0.89
C ALA A 135 12.18 8.42 2.14
N LEU A 136 12.15 7.56 3.17
CA LEU A 136 12.92 7.79 4.41
C LEU A 136 14.43 7.73 4.15
N ILE A 137 14.91 6.68 3.48
CA ILE A 137 16.33 6.51 3.17
C ILE A 137 16.80 7.56 2.16
N GLY A 138 16.02 7.80 1.10
CA GLY A 138 16.35 8.80 0.09
C GLY A 138 16.43 10.22 0.65
N LYS A 139 15.58 10.57 1.63
CA LYS A 139 15.62 11.87 2.30
C LYS A 139 16.82 12.02 3.23
N HIS A 140 17.12 11.00 4.04
CA HIS A 140 18.14 11.11 5.10
C HIS A 140 19.55 10.74 4.64
N TYR A 141 19.68 9.83 3.68
CA TYR A 141 20.96 9.29 3.22
C TYR A 141 21.21 9.49 1.72
N GLY A 142 20.23 10.04 0.96
CA GLY A 142 20.37 10.26 -0.48
C GLY A 142 21.34 11.39 -0.80
N THR A 143 22.50 11.04 -1.35
CA THR A 143 23.55 11.98 -1.77
C THR A 143 23.50 12.27 -3.26
N HIS A 144 23.13 11.28 -4.08
CA HIS A 144 23.03 11.40 -5.54
C HIS A 144 21.58 11.67 -5.95
N ARG A 145 21.24 12.95 -6.12
CA ARG A 145 19.88 13.38 -6.43
C ARG A 145 19.67 13.56 -7.93
N TYR A 146 18.45 13.24 -8.37
CA TYR A 146 17.95 13.54 -9.72
C TYR A 146 16.56 14.15 -9.64
N THR A 147 16.18 14.88 -10.69
CA THR A 147 14.85 15.53 -10.80
C THR A 147 14.15 15.04 -12.04
N ILE A 148 12.92 14.56 -11.89
CA ILE A 148 12.07 14.10 -12.99
C ILE A 148 10.63 14.52 -12.70
N ASN A 149 9.91 15.00 -13.71
CA ASN A 149 8.50 15.45 -13.60
C ASN A 149 8.22 16.39 -12.41
N GLY A 150 9.19 17.25 -12.06
CA GLY A 150 9.06 18.20 -10.95
C GLY A 150 9.27 17.61 -9.56
N GLY A 151 9.54 16.30 -9.44
CA GLY A 151 9.90 15.63 -8.19
C GLY A 151 11.41 15.42 -8.06
N THR A 152 11.97 15.67 -6.88
CA THR A 152 13.37 15.33 -6.57
C THR A 152 13.44 14.01 -5.86
N ARG A 153 14.23 13.09 -6.38
CA ARG A 153 14.49 11.73 -5.88
C ARG A 153 15.99 11.52 -5.66
N SER A 154 16.38 10.37 -5.12
CA SER A 154 17.80 9.96 -5.05
C SER A 154 17.98 8.55 -5.56
N TYR A 155 19.16 8.25 -6.11
CA TYR A 155 19.49 6.90 -6.57
C TYR A 155 19.48 5.90 -5.40
N GLU A 156 19.88 6.33 -4.20
CA GLU A 156 19.84 5.52 -2.98
C GLU A 156 18.38 5.16 -2.61
N GLY A 157 17.47 6.14 -2.67
CA GLY A 157 16.04 5.91 -2.45
C GLY A 157 15.46 4.95 -3.49
N SER A 158 15.79 5.13 -4.78
CA SER A 158 15.34 4.24 -5.84
C SER A 158 15.90 2.81 -5.70
N ALA A 159 17.14 2.66 -5.25
CA ALA A 159 17.71 1.35 -4.95
C ALA A 159 16.95 0.66 -3.79
N VAL A 160 16.59 1.41 -2.74
CA VAL A 160 15.76 0.90 -1.64
C VAL A 160 14.38 0.51 -2.15
N MET A 161 13.74 1.35 -3.00
CA MET A 161 12.46 1.00 -3.64
C MET A 161 12.53 -0.34 -4.35
N PHE A 162 13.58 -0.57 -5.15
CA PHE A 162 13.78 -1.81 -5.88
C PHE A 162 13.94 -3.01 -4.93
N VAL A 163 14.87 -2.92 -3.98
CA VAL A 163 15.20 -4.05 -3.09
C VAL A 163 14.02 -4.39 -2.19
N VAL A 164 13.37 -3.40 -1.59
CA VAL A 164 12.22 -3.64 -0.70
C VAL A 164 11.04 -4.20 -1.48
N SER A 165 10.72 -3.62 -2.65
CA SER A 165 9.64 -4.14 -3.50
C SER A 165 9.93 -5.57 -3.95
N LEU A 166 11.17 -5.90 -4.34
CA LEU A 166 11.58 -7.27 -4.68
C LEU A 166 11.26 -8.25 -3.55
N VAL A 167 11.67 -7.91 -2.33
CA VAL A 167 11.48 -8.77 -1.15
C VAL A 167 9.99 -8.93 -0.84
N VAL A 168 9.22 -7.84 -0.78
CA VAL A 168 7.81 -7.94 -0.37
C VAL A 168 6.95 -8.60 -1.44
N ILE A 169 7.22 -8.39 -2.74
CA ILE A 169 6.52 -9.08 -3.83
C ILE A 169 6.83 -10.57 -3.75
N PHE A 170 8.12 -10.95 -3.63
CA PHE A 170 8.55 -12.33 -3.53
C PHE A 170 7.89 -13.04 -2.34
N LEU A 171 7.91 -12.45 -1.15
CA LEU A 171 7.29 -13.01 0.04
C LEU A 171 5.77 -13.15 -0.14
N THR A 172 5.12 -12.15 -0.69
CA THR A 172 3.67 -12.16 -0.91
C THR A 172 3.27 -13.29 -1.87
N LEU A 173 3.91 -13.37 -3.04
CA LEU A 173 3.60 -14.39 -4.05
C LEU A 173 4.02 -15.81 -3.65
N THR A 174 4.92 -15.95 -2.68
CA THR A 174 5.34 -17.26 -2.15
C THR A 174 4.44 -17.73 -1.02
N LEU A 175 4.04 -16.83 -0.10
CA LEU A 175 3.42 -17.22 1.16
C LEU A 175 1.90 -17.10 1.15
N LEU A 176 1.35 -16.22 0.32
CA LEU A 176 -0.07 -15.93 0.37
C LEU A 176 -0.93 -16.91 -0.45
N PRO A 177 -0.55 -17.31 -1.68
CA PRO A 177 -1.35 -18.25 -2.48
C PRO A 177 -1.55 -19.59 -1.78
N GLY A 178 -2.81 -20.06 -1.73
CA GLY A 178 -3.16 -21.32 -1.06
C GLY A 178 -3.11 -21.27 0.47
N SER A 179 -2.81 -20.11 1.07
CA SER A 179 -2.86 -19.92 2.53
C SER A 179 -4.31 -19.81 3.03
N SER A 180 -4.50 -19.81 4.35
CA SER A 180 -5.80 -19.55 4.97
C SER A 180 -6.43 -18.20 4.61
N LEU A 181 -5.63 -17.23 4.14
CA LEU A 181 -6.09 -15.91 3.73
C LEU A 181 -6.58 -15.87 2.27
N THR A 182 -6.02 -16.72 1.42
CA THR A 182 -6.37 -16.80 -0.01
C THR A 182 -6.41 -18.27 -0.48
N PRO A 183 -7.33 -19.08 0.08
CA PRO A 183 -7.36 -20.53 -0.16
C PRO A 183 -7.72 -20.91 -1.61
N TYR A 184 -8.31 -19.99 -2.36
CA TYR A 184 -8.72 -20.20 -3.74
C TYR A 184 -7.77 -19.57 -4.78
N ALA A 185 -6.64 -19.03 -4.32
CA ALA A 185 -5.63 -18.49 -5.21
C ALA A 185 -4.72 -19.59 -5.73
N ASP A 186 -4.44 -19.57 -7.02
CA ASP A 186 -3.49 -20.48 -7.65
C ASP A 186 -2.08 -20.28 -7.11
N ILE A 187 -1.37 -21.41 -6.89
CA ILE A 187 0.01 -21.40 -6.40
C ILE A 187 0.95 -21.28 -7.61
N PRO A 188 1.64 -20.15 -7.78
CA PRO A 188 2.52 -19.95 -8.91
C PRO A 188 3.79 -20.80 -8.81
N THR A 189 4.42 -21.10 -9.94
CA THR A 189 5.73 -21.76 -9.94
C THR A 189 6.80 -20.85 -9.36
N THR A 190 7.84 -21.42 -8.75
CA THR A 190 8.95 -20.64 -8.18
C THR A 190 9.60 -19.72 -9.23
N THR A 191 9.73 -20.20 -10.48
CA THR A 191 10.27 -19.38 -11.58
C THR A 191 9.38 -18.17 -11.87
N ALA A 192 8.05 -18.35 -11.92
CA ALA A 192 7.09 -17.27 -12.13
C ALA A 192 7.17 -16.25 -11.00
N VAL A 193 7.26 -16.69 -9.74
CA VAL A 193 7.43 -15.81 -8.57
C VAL A 193 8.70 -14.97 -8.69
N ILE A 194 9.85 -15.58 -9.02
CA ILE A 194 11.13 -14.87 -9.17
C ILE A 194 11.03 -13.82 -10.27
N VAL A 195 10.52 -14.21 -11.45
CA VAL A 195 10.40 -13.31 -12.60
C VAL A 195 9.46 -12.14 -12.28
N ALA A 196 8.29 -12.42 -11.71
CA ALA A 196 7.32 -11.39 -11.33
C ALA A 196 7.87 -10.46 -10.25
N SER A 197 8.66 -10.98 -9.30
CA SER A 197 9.26 -10.15 -8.25
C SER A 197 10.32 -9.19 -8.79
N ILE A 198 11.18 -9.66 -9.69
CA ILE A 198 12.22 -8.81 -10.33
C ILE A 198 11.53 -7.77 -11.24
N ALA A 199 10.61 -8.20 -12.10
CA ALA A 199 9.90 -7.30 -13.00
C ALA A 199 9.03 -6.29 -12.23
N GLY A 200 8.31 -6.75 -11.21
CA GLY A 200 7.47 -5.90 -10.36
C GLY A 200 8.29 -4.86 -9.59
N ALA A 201 9.46 -5.25 -9.05
CA ALA A 201 10.36 -4.32 -8.38
C ALA A 201 10.94 -3.27 -9.34
N ALA A 202 11.32 -3.67 -10.56
CA ALA A 202 11.78 -2.74 -11.59
C ALA A 202 10.66 -1.76 -11.98
N VAL A 203 9.45 -2.27 -12.22
CA VAL A 203 8.28 -1.43 -12.53
C VAL A 203 7.93 -0.50 -11.38
N ALA A 204 7.92 -0.99 -10.13
CA ALA A 204 7.68 -0.17 -8.94
C ALA A 204 8.65 1.01 -8.88
N THR A 205 9.95 0.75 -9.09
CA THR A 205 11.00 1.76 -9.02
C THR A 205 10.86 2.81 -10.13
N VAL A 206 10.62 2.39 -11.37
CA VAL A 206 10.47 3.30 -12.50
C VAL A 206 9.19 4.13 -12.35
N VAL A 207 8.08 3.49 -12.00
CA VAL A 207 6.78 4.17 -11.84
C VAL A 207 6.83 5.16 -10.68
N GLU A 208 7.44 4.81 -9.53
CA GLU A 208 7.66 5.73 -8.40
C GLU A 208 8.46 6.95 -8.84
N ALA A 209 9.58 6.73 -9.54
CA ALA A 209 10.44 7.83 -10.02
C ALA A 209 9.72 8.78 -10.98
N LEU A 210 8.85 8.26 -11.84
CA LEU A 210 8.10 9.05 -12.84
C LEU A 210 6.84 9.72 -12.28
N SER A 211 6.33 9.28 -11.13
CA SER A 211 5.05 9.72 -10.57
C SER A 211 5.16 11.09 -9.89
N PRO A 212 4.39 12.10 -10.32
CA PRO A 212 4.39 13.40 -9.67
C PRO A 212 3.45 13.43 -8.44
N HIS A 213 3.83 14.20 -7.41
CA HIS A 213 2.96 14.70 -6.32
C HIS A 213 2.01 13.67 -5.67
N GLY A 214 2.51 12.47 -5.33
CA GLY A 214 1.73 11.46 -4.59
C GLY A 214 0.86 10.56 -5.47
N THR A 215 0.94 10.68 -6.81
CA THR A 215 0.27 9.77 -7.74
C THR A 215 0.89 8.36 -7.77
N ASP A 216 2.11 8.22 -7.24
CA ASP A 216 2.76 6.93 -6.93
C ASP A 216 1.86 5.99 -6.12
N ASN A 217 1.09 6.54 -5.18
CA ASN A 217 0.10 5.81 -4.38
C ASN A 217 -1.04 5.18 -5.22
N LEU A 218 -1.24 5.63 -6.44
CA LEU A 218 -2.17 5.04 -7.40
C LEU A 218 -1.46 4.15 -8.40
N THR A 219 -0.39 4.67 -9.00
CA THR A 219 0.26 4.05 -10.16
C THR A 219 1.11 2.84 -9.78
N VAL A 220 1.87 2.91 -8.67
CA VAL A 220 2.72 1.79 -8.23
C VAL A 220 1.89 0.55 -7.89
N PRO A 221 0.84 0.62 -7.02
CA PRO A 221 0.05 -0.58 -6.72
C PRO A 221 -0.57 -1.20 -7.97
N ILE A 222 -1.12 -0.38 -8.87
CA ILE A 222 -1.78 -0.87 -10.10
C ILE A 222 -0.76 -1.54 -11.02
N CYS A 223 0.35 -0.88 -11.32
CA CYS A 223 1.34 -1.41 -12.25
C CYS A 223 2.01 -2.68 -11.73
N VAL A 224 2.36 -2.73 -10.43
CA VAL A 224 2.94 -3.92 -9.82
C VAL A 224 1.94 -5.08 -9.78
N THR A 225 0.67 -4.80 -9.45
CA THR A 225 -0.39 -5.82 -9.49
C THR A 225 -0.54 -6.42 -10.88
N LEU A 226 -0.52 -5.60 -11.94
CA LEU A 226 -0.60 -6.08 -13.32
C LEU A 226 0.57 -7.01 -13.68
N VAL A 227 1.79 -6.68 -13.21
CA VAL A 227 2.96 -7.55 -13.37
C VAL A 227 2.80 -8.84 -12.58
N ALA A 228 2.32 -8.76 -11.33
CA ALA A 228 2.15 -9.92 -10.47
C ALA A 228 1.08 -10.89 -11.00
N LEU A 229 0.06 -10.41 -11.70
CA LEU A 229 -0.94 -11.25 -12.39
C LEU A 229 -0.34 -12.14 -13.49
N LEU A 230 0.83 -11.78 -14.04
CA LEU A 230 1.51 -12.61 -15.04
C LEU A 230 2.22 -13.83 -14.41
N ALA A 231 2.28 -13.91 -13.08
CA ALA A 231 2.86 -15.04 -12.35
C ALA A 231 1.85 -16.17 -12.07
N GLY A 232 0.56 -15.89 -12.11
CA GLY A 232 -0.55 -16.83 -11.90
C GLY A 232 -1.42 -16.86 -13.10
#